data_36c155535c1da9110b9c4289e91787ad
#
_entry.id   36c155535c1da9110b9c4289e91787ad
#
_cell.length_a   1.000
_cell.length_b   1.000
_cell.length_c   1.000
_cell.angle_alpha   90.00
_cell.angle_beta   90.00
_cell.angle_gamma   90.00
#
_symmetry.space_group_name_H-M   'P 1'
#
loop_
_entity.id
_entity.type
_entity.pdbx_description
1 polymer ?
#
loop_
_entity_poly.entity_id
_entity_poly.type
_entity_poly.pdbx_seq_one_letter_code
_entity_poly.pdbx_strand_id
1 'polypeptide(L)'
;KLDGYKSLSEFAKAEYGIEKSTTSTFIAINEEFSKDGFSLELQDRYKGMGSSLLSEMLKLPEQDRDLITVHTTRAQIRDLKQFNRQENPEDNPLADVIVEMLRGKKEFLNAYFEQPDTDPEDLVYLLNPNGNMTFRKGKYMLFFYSLERGIKYKVFGDSQNHQMSYEKFFQMIREIFPDKGDCTYESFYGEPESPSVPVNTPCGDVSAAGEQASKEPEKVENDTEAAGPAEQDPPSEEEPQIPGQKEIEDYPEVL
;
A
#
# COMPACT_ATOMS: atom_id res chain seq x y z
N LYS A 1 -29.10 5.88 -33.35
CA LYS A 1 -29.44 4.45 -33.21
C LYS A 1 -28.19 3.68 -33.60
N LEU A 2 -27.65 2.87 -32.68
CA LEU A 2 -26.49 2.02 -32.90
C LEU A 2 -26.94 0.81 -33.76
N ASP A 3 -26.84 0.90 -35.07
CA ASP A 3 -26.94 -0.18 -36.06
C ASP A 3 -27.93 -1.34 -35.73
N GLY A 4 -29.13 -1.01 -35.25
CA GLY A 4 -30.17 -1.99 -34.92
C GLY A 4 -30.23 -2.42 -33.44
N TYR A 5 -29.22 -2.05 -32.61
CA TYR A 5 -29.22 -2.39 -31.19
C TYR A 5 -30.04 -1.39 -30.36
N LYS A 6 -30.70 -1.89 -29.31
CA LYS A 6 -31.55 -1.08 -28.43
C LYS A 6 -30.74 -0.24 -27.44
N SER A 7 -29.51 -0.66 -27.12
CA SER A 7 -28.62 0.01 -26.17
C SER A 7 -27.15 -0.23 -26.49
N LEU A 8 -26.27 0.64 -25.97
CA LEU A 8 -24.83 0.46 -26.07
C LEU A 8 -24.36 -0.85 -25.40
N SER A 9 -25.01 -1.26 -24.31
CA SER A 9 -24.67 -2.51 -23.63
C SER A 9 -25.03 -3.74 -24.48
N GLU A 10 -26.15 -3.70 -25.25
CA GLU A 10 -26.51 -4.77 -26.19
C GLU A 10 -25.52 -4.84 -27.34
N PHE A 11 -25.14 -3.71 -27.90
CA PHE A 11 -24.10 -3.60 -28.92
C PHE A 11 -22.75 -4.15 -28.40
N ALA A 12 -22.29 -3.69 -27.23
CA ALA A 12 -21.03 -4.13 -26.68
C ALA A 12 -20.99 -5.64 -26.38
N LYS A 13 -22.13 -6.22 -25.97
CA LYS A 13 -22.22 -7.66 -25.75
C LYS A 13 -22.19 -8.45 -27.05
N ALA A 14 -22.91 -7.98 -28.07
CA ALA A 14 -23.03 -8.69 -29.36
C ALA A 14 -21.72 -8.63 -30.16
N GLU A 15 -21.08 -7.47 -30.22
CA GLU A 15 -19.91 -7.24 -31.08
C GLU A 15 -18.57 -7.57 -30.38
N TYR A 16 -18.50 -7.36 -29.06
CA TYR A 16 -17.25 -7.48 -28.30
C TYR A 16 -17.30 -8.46 -27.13
N GLY A 17 -18.45 -9.09 -26.86
CA GLY A 17 -18.61 -10.00 -25.74
C GLY A 17 -18.57 -9.32 -24.36
N ILE A 18 -18.66 -7.97 -24.30
CA ILE A 18 -18.54 -7.21 -23.06
C ILE A 18 -19.88 -7.21 -22.32
N GLU A 19 -19.86 -7.68 -21.08
CA GLU A 19 -21.06 -7.74 -20.24
C GLU A 19 -21.56 -6.34 -19.85
N LYS A 20 -22.88 -6.25 -19.60
CA LYS A 20 -23.57 -4.99 -19.30
C LYS A 20 -22.94 -4.22 -18.13
N SER A 21 -22.53 -4.91 -17.07
CA SER A 21 -21.90 -4.28 -15.91
C SER A 21 -20.56 -3.62 -16.26
N THR A 22 -19.74 -4.29 -17.07
CA THR A 22 -18.45 -3.78 -17.55
C THR A 22 -18.66 -2.60 -18.50
N THR A 23 -19.64 -2.70 -19.41
CA THR A 23 -20.00 -1.60 -20.31
C THR A 23 -20.44 -0.36 -19.53
N SER A 24 -21.30 -0.53 -18.51
CA SER A 24 -21.73 0.59 -17.65
C SER A 24 -20.55 1.21 -16.89
N THR A 25 -19.60 0.39 -16.45
CA THR A 25 -18.39 0.90 -15.79
C THR A 25 -17.52 1.70 -16.76
N PHE A 26 -17.33 1.24 -17.99
CA PHE A 26 -16.56 1.98 -19.00
C PHE A 26 -17.22 3.29 -19.41
N ILE A 27 -18.54 3.32 -19.51
CA ILE A 27 -19.29 4.56 -19.75
C ILE A 27 -19.03 5.54 -18.60
N ALA A 28 -19.19 5.11 -17.35
CA ALA A 28 -18.97 5.97 -16.19
C ALA A 28 -17.51 6.45 -16.08
N ILE A 29 -16.53 5.61 -16.44
CA ILE A 29 -15.12 6.01 -16.52
C ILE A 29 -14.93 7.09 -17.59
N ASN A 30 -15.53 6.92 -18.75
CA ASN A 30 -15.43 7.89 -19.83
C ASN A 30 -16.07 9.22 -19.45
N GLU A 31 -17.30 9.19 -18.93
CA GLU A 31 -18.03 10.38 -18.49
C GLU A 31 -17.25 11.19 -17.44
N GLU A 32 -16.59 10.51 -16.51
CA GLU A 32 -15.95 11.17 -15.37
C GLU A 32 -14.50 11.59 -15.64
N PHE A 33 -13.72 10.78 -16.38
CA PHE A 33 -12.28 10.95 -16.48
C PHE A 33 -11.78 11.34 -17.87
N SER A 34 -12.64 11.31 -18.90
CA SER A 34 -12.24 11.75 -20.23
C SER A 34 -12.26 13.28 -20.34
N LYS A 35 -11.59 13.80 -21.37
CA LYS A 35 -11.77 15.20 -21.78
C LYS A 35 -13.22 15.38 -22.22
N ASP A 36 -13.89 16.38 -21.68
CA ASP A 36 -15.28 16.76 -22.00
C ASP A 36 -16.34 15.69 -21.66
N GLY A 37 -16.01 14.60 -20.98
CA GLY A 37 -16.96 13.57 -20.54
C GLY A 37 -17.37 12.55 -21.62
N PHE A 38 -16.85 12.67 -22.84
CA PHE A 38 -17.17 11.78 -23.97
C PHE A 38 -16.03 11.62 -24.98
N SER A 39 -14.86 12.16 -24.69
CA SER A 39 -13.66 12.03 -25.52
C SER A 39 -13.08 10.63 -25.46
N LEU A 40 -12.34 10.24 -26.51
CA LEU A 40 -11.51 9.02 -26.50
C LEU A 40 -10.26 9.19 -25.65
N GLU A 41 -9.89 10.43 -25.27
CA GLU A 41 -8.73 10.73 -24.46
C GLU A 41 -9.12 11.00 -23.00
N LEU A 42 -8.33 10.44 -22.07
CA LEU A 42 -8.42 10.81 -20.66
C LEU A 42 -7.87 12.22 -20.42
N GLN A 43 -8.37 12.90 -19.40
CA GLN A 43 -7.76 14.11 -18.86
C GLN A 43 -6.30 13.84 -18.48
N ASP A 44 -5.42 14.84 -18.63
CA ASP A 44 -3.97 14.65 -18.47
C ASP A 44 -3.57 14.04 -17.13
N ARG A 45 -4.27 14.37 -16.06
CA ARG A 45 -4.03 13.83 -14.72
C ARG A 45 -4.33 12.34 -14.57
N TYR A 46 -5.11 11.77 -15.48
CA TYR A 46 -5.51 10.35 -15.45
C TYR A 46 -4.83 9.51 -16.54
N LYS A 47 -4.02 10.15 -17.39
CA LYS A 47 -3.25 9.43 -18.40
C LYS A 47 -2.36 8.38 -17.76
N GLY A 48 -2.31 7.20 -18.35
CA GLY A 48 -1.54 6.06 -17.84
C GLY A 48 -2.22 5.26 -16.72
N MET A 49 -3.39 5.70 -16.22
CA MET A 49 -4.17 4.92 -15.26
C MET A 49 -5.00 3.84 -15.96
N GLY A 50 -4.88 2.59 -15.51
CA GLY A 50 -5.69 1.48 -16.04
C GLY A 50 -7.16 1.55 -15.63
N SER A 51 -8.03 0.92 -16.42
CA SER A 51 -9.49 0.89 -16.20
C SER A 51 -9.89 0.38 -14.80
N SER A 52 -9.15 -0.60 -14.27
CA SER A 52 -9.39 -1.12 -12.92
C SER A 52 -9.15 -0.07 -11.83
N LEU A 53 -8.13 0.77 -11.98
CA LEU A 53 -7.83 1.86 -11.04
C LEU A 53 -8.91 2.94 -11.15
N LEU A 54 -9.25 3.37 -12.37
CA LEU A 54 -10.29 4.36 -12.62
C LEU A 54 -11.67 3.90 -12.09
N SER A 55 -12.00 2.62 -12.26
CA SER A 55 -13.23 2.04 -11.70
C SER A 55 -13.28 2.13 -10.16
N GLU A 56 -12.16 1.93 -9.49
CA GLU A 56 -12.10 2.11 -8.03
C GLU A 56 -12.20 3.59 -7.64
N MET A 57 -11.63 4.49 -8.46
CA MET A 57 -11.69 5.94 -8.24
C MET A 57 -13.09 6.53 -8.41
N LEU A 58 -13.96 5.95 -9.25
CA LEU A 58 -15.38 6.34 -9.35
C LEU A 58 -16.11 6.33 -8.00
N LYS A 59 -15.65 5.47 -7.07
CA LYS A 59 -16.26 5.29 -5.74
C LYS A 59 -15.65 6.20 -4.67
N LEU A 60 -14.69 7.05 -5.04
CA LEU A 60 -14.06 8.02 -4.15
C LEU A 60 -14.73 9.40 -4.28
N PRO A 61 -14.81 10.19 -3.19
CA PRO A 61 -15.09 11.60 -3.27
C PRO A 61 -14.11 12.30 -4.21
N GLU A 62 -14.54 13.37 -4.88
CA GLU A 62 -13.73 14.08 -5.86
C GLU A 62 -12.41 14.59 -5.26
N GLN A 63 -12.46 15.15 -4.05
CA GLN A 63 -11.28 15.62 -3.33
C GLN A 63 -10.23 14.51 -3.09
N ASP A 64 -10.66 13.26 -2.91
CA ASP A 64 -9.76 12.15 -2.64
C ASP A 64 -9.08 11.62 -3.91
N ARG A 65 -9.65 11.89 -5.07
CA ARG A 65 -9.05 11.50 -6.35
C ARG A 65 -7.73 12.21 -6.61
N ASP A 66 -7.52 13.38 -6.01
CA ASP A 66 -6.25 14.12 -6.08
C ASP A 66 -5.10 13.45 -5.33
N LEU A 67 -5.42 12.51 -4.43
CA LEU A 67 -4.44 11.67 -3.73
C LEU A 67 -3.95 10.48 -4.56
N ILE A 68 -4.61 10.18 -5.69
CA ILE A 68 -4.33 8.99 -6.50
C ILE A 68 -3.37 9.35 -7.64
N THR A 69 -2.41 8.46 -7.89
CA THR A 69 -1.45 8.55 -9.00
C THR A 69 -1.44 7.26 -9.80
N VAL A 70 -0.72 7.25 -10.93
CA VAL A 70 -0.52 6.04 -11.75
C VAL A 70 0.18 4.91 -10.99
N HIS A 71 0.92 5.23 -9.92
CA HIS A 71 1.61 4.26 -9.08
C HIS A 71 0.76 3.76 -7.90
N THR A 72 -0.42 4.35 -7.67
CA THR A 72 -1.31 3.96 -6.58
C THR A 72 -1.92 2.60 -6.87
N THR A 73 -1.85 1.70 -5.89
CA THR A 73 -2.44 0.36 -5.99
C THR A 73 -3.92 0.35 -5.62
N ARG A 74 -4.67 -0.63 -6.10
CA ARG A 74 -6.07 -0.83 -5.68
C ARG A 74 -6.21 -1.06 -4.17
N ALA A 75 -5.20 -1.69 -3.54
CA ALA A 75 -5.18 -1.88 -2.09
C ALA A 75 -5.15 -0.55 -1.35
N GLN A 76 -4.30 0.39 -1.77
CA GLN A 76 -4.22 1.74 -1.19
C GLN A 76 -5.54 2.52 -1.35
N ILE A 77 -6.23 2.39 -2.51
CA ILE A 77 -7.55 3.00 -2.67
C ILE A 77 -8.59 2.38 -1.72
N ARG A 78 -8.55 1.05 -1.53
CA ARG A 78 -9.44 0.40 -0.56
C ARG A 78 -9.15 0.84 0.87
N ASP A 79 -7.89 1.01 1.21
CA ASP A 79 -7.48 1.53 2.51
C ASP A 79 -7.95 2.98 2.72
N LEU A 80 -7.86 3.84 1.71
CA LEU A 80 -8.44 5.19 1.74
C LEU A 80 -9.96 5.18 1.93
N LYS A 81 -10.67 4.28 1.23
CA LYS A 81 -12.12 4.10 1.44
C LYS A 81 -12.45 3.64 2.86
N GLN A 82 -11.64 2.75 3.40
CA GLN A 82 -11.78 2.28 4.77
C GLN A 82 -11.48 3.40 5.78
N PHE A 83 -10.46 4.21 5.51
CA PHE A 83 -10.14 5.41 6.30
C PHE A 83 -11.33 6.38 6.35
N ASN A 84 -11.98 6.63 5.22
CA ASN A 84 -13.16 7.51 5.16
C ASN A 84 -14.39 6.98 5.91
N ARG A 85 -14.44 5.68 6.19
CA ARG A 85 -15.57 5.04 6.87
C ARG A 85 -15.30 4.72 8.34
N GLN A 86 -14.10 5.02 8.84
CA GLN A 86 -13.78 4.75 10.24
C GLN A 86 -14.68 5.57 11.17
N GLU A 87 -14.94 5.03 12.34
CA GLU A 87 -15.70 5.69 13.40
C GLU A 87 -14.74 6.06 14.53
N ASN A 88 -14.82 7.30 15.03
CA ASN A 88 -14.07 7.77 16.20
C ASN A 88 -12.54 7.42 16.17
N PRO A 89 -11.79 7.86 15.15
CA PRO A 89 -10.37 7.62 15.11
C PRO A 89 -9.65 8.27 16.30
N GLU A 90 -8.54 7.68 16.70
CA GLU A 90 -7.69 8.25 17.74
C GLU A 90 -7.25 9.67 17.35
N ASP A 91 -7.35 10.60 18.32
CA ASP A 91 -6.93 11.99 18.15
C ASP A 91 -5.45 12.17 18.53
N ASN A 92 -4.56 11.61 17.72
CA ASN A 92 -3.13 11.74 17.90
C ASN A 92 -2.58 13.00 17.21
N PRO A 93 -1.57 13.69 17.77
CA PRO A 93 -0.83 14.72 17.05
C PRO A 93 -0.13 14.15 15.80
N LEU A 94 0.02 14.97 14.75
CA LEU A 94 0.72 14.53 13.53
C LEU A 94 2.16 14.08 13.81
N ALA A 95 2.82 14.69 14.80
CA ALA A 95 4.16 14.30 15.24
C ALA A 95 4.22 12.83 15.70
N ASP A 96 3.25 12.38 16.50
CA ASP A 96 3.19 10.99 16.98
C ASP A 96 2.94 10.01 15.83
N VAL A 97 2.16 10.43 14.85
CA VAL A 97 1.92 9.64 13.62
C VAL A 97 3.22 9.47 12.81
N ILE A 98 4.02 10.55 12.71
CA ILE A 98 5.33 10.52 12.04
C ILE A 98 6.30 9.62 12.81
N VAL A 99 6.38 9.73 14.14
CA VAL A 99 7.20 8.86 14.99
C VAL A 99 6.87 7.39 14.73
N GLU A 100 5.58 7.04 14.74
CA GLU A 100 5.17 5.66 14.53
C GLU A 100 5.48 5.17 13.11
N MET A 101 5.28 6.00 12.11
CA MET A 101 5.62 5.70 10.73
C MET A 101 7.14 5.44 10.56
N LEU A 102 7.97 6.23 11.23
CA LEU A 102 9.43 6.12 11.15
C LEU A 102 9.99 4.91 11.93
N ARG A 103 9.22 4.31 12.83
CA ARG A 103 9.62 3.09 13.57
C ARG A 103 10.05 1.95 12.64
N GLY A 104 9.45 1.82 11.47
CA GLY A 104 9.82 0.83 10.46
C GLY A 104 10.88 1.29 9.46
N LYS A 105 11.53 2.45 9.66
CA LYS A 105 12.42 3.12 8.71
C LYS A 105 13.82 3.34 9.25
N LYS A 106 14.43 2.27 9.79
CA LYS A 106 15.78 2.33 10.41
C LYS A 106 16.83 2.89 9.45
N GLU A 107 16.89 2.41 8.22
CA GLU A 107 17.88 2.84 7.21
C GLU A 107 17.75 4.34 6.90
N PHE A 108 16.51 4.82 6.75
CA PHE A 108 16.24 6.24 6.53
C PHE A 108 16.72 7.09 7.74
N LEU A 109 16.37 6.68 8.96
CA LEU A 109 16.75 7.44 10.16
C LEU A 109 18.26 7.44 10.39
N ASN A 110 18.92 6.32 10.18
CA ASN A 110 20.38 6.26 10.29
C ASN A 110 21.05 7.17 9.24
N ALA A 111 20.60 7.09 7.96
CA ALA A 111 21.12 7.99 6.93
C ALA A 111 20.89 9.47 7.28
N TYR A 112 19.70 9.78 7.79
CA TYR A 112 19.32 11.15 8.16
C TYR A 112 20.17 11.74 9.31
N PHE A 113 20.49 10.94 10.33
CA PHE A 113 21.24 11.41 11.51
C PHE A 113 22.76 11.26 11.38
N GLU A 114 23.22 10.17 10.75
CA GLU A 114 24.65 9.86 10.68
C GLU A 114 25.35 10.48 9.47
N GLN A 115 24.58 10.85 8.46
CA GLN A 115 25.08 11.38 7.19
C GLN A 115 24.39 12.70 6.82
N PRO A 116 24.76 13.82 7.49
CA PRO A 116 24.06 15.10 7.31
C PRO A 116 24.14 15.68 5.89
N ASP A 117 25.11 15.22 5.09
CA ASP A 117 25.30 15.63 3.69
C ASP A 117 24.56 14.71 2.69
N THR A 118 23.72 13.78 3.17
CA THR A 118 22.93 12.91 2.28
C THR A 118 21.98 13.75 1.44
N ASP A 119 21.99 13.49 0.13
CA ASP A 119 21.12 14.15 -0.82
C ASP A 119 19.64 13.94 -0.44
N PRO A 120 18.81 14.98 -0.46
CA PRO A 120 17.37 14.85 -0.21
C PRO A 120 16.67 13.80 -1.09
N GLU A 121 17.11 13.58 -2.33
CA GLU A 121 16.58 12.54 -3.20
C GLU A 121 16.87 11.15 -2.67
N ASP A 122 18.07 10.91 -2.17
CA ASP A 122 18.46 9.63 -1.57
C ASP A 122 17.66 9.37 -0.28
N LEU A 123 17.47 10.40 0.54
CA LEU A 123 16.62 10.30 1.74
C LEU A 123 15.16 9.97 1.37
N VAL A 124 14.62 10.62 0.35
CA VAL A 124 13.25 10.32 -0.13
C VAL A 124 13.19 8.91 -0.69
N TYR A 125 14.19 8.43 -1.39
CA TYR A 125 14.26 7.07 -1.90
C TYR A 125 14.30 6.03 -0.75
N LEU A 126 15.09 6.26 0.29
CA LEU A 126 15.13 5.38 1.48
C LEU A 126 13.77 5.34 2.19
N LEU A 127 13.09 6.47 2.28
CA LEU A 127 11.77 6.56 2.91
C LEU A 127 10.68 5.88 2.07
N ASN A 128 10.70 6.10 0.77
CA ASN A 128 9.63 5.76 -0.18
C ASN A 128 10.19 5.20 -1.50
N PRO A 129 10.85 4.03 -1.49
CA PRO A 129 11.56 3.48 -2.66
C PRO A 129 10.65 3.22 -3.86
N ASN A 130 9.37 2.96 -3.64
CA ASN A 130 8.40 2.67 -4.69
C ASN A 130 7.65 3.93 -5.18
N GLY A 131 7.93 5.11 -4.63
CA GLY A 131 7.29 6.36 -5.01
C GLY A 131 5.79 6.48 -4.69
N ASN A 132 5.23 5.56 -3.89
CA ASN A 132 3.80 5.51 -3.59
C ASN A 132 3.49 4.98 -2.18
N MET A 133 4.37 5.23 -1.21
CA MET A 133 4.13 4.79 0.17
C MET A 133 2.91 5.51 0.76
N THR A 134 2.10 4.76 1.50
CA THR A 134 1.01 5.30 2.32
C THR A 134 1.17 4.85 3.76
N PHE A 135 0.77 5.69 4.70
CA PHE A 135 0.74 5.35 6.12
C PHE A 135 -0.53 5.90 6.78
N ARG A 136 -1.17 5.09 7.61
CA ARG A 136 -2.40 5.46 8.30
C ARG A 136 -2.29 5.20 9.80
N LYS A 137 -2.60 6.21 10.61
CA LYS A 137 -2.77 6.06 12.05
C LYS A 137 -3.76 7.10 12.59
N GLY A 138 -4.69 6.66 13.43
CA GLY A 138 -5.71 7.52 14.01
C GLY A 138 -6.46 8.32 12.97
N LYS A 139 -6.51 9.64 13.16
CA LYS A 139 -7.19 10.56 12.24
C LYS A 139 -6.37 10.99 11.01
N TYR A 140 -5.17 10.46 10.81
CA TYR A 140 -4.30 10.84 9.70
C TYR A 140 -4.08 9.70 8.72
N MET A 141 -4.07 10.05 7.43
CA MET A 141 -3.60 9.19 6.34
C MET A 141 -2.64 10.00 5.47
N LEU A 142 -1.38 9.56 5.40
CA LEU A 142 -0.28 10.20 4.68
C LEU A 142 0.00 9.48 3.37
N PHE A 143 0.34 10.24 2.34
CA PHE A 143 0.70 9.78 1.01
C PHE A 143 2.03 10.40 0.62
N PHE A 144 3.03 9.57 0.38
CA PHE A 144 4.37 9.98 0.03
C PHE A 144 4.58 9.80 -1.47
N TYR A 145 4.99 10.85 -2.15
CA TYR A 145 5.25 10.86 -3.59
C TYR A 145 6.73 11.13 -3.88
N SER A 146 7.06 11.53 -5.11
CA SER A 146 8.39 12.01 -5.48
C SER A 146 8.77 13.28 -4.72
N LEU A 147 10.06 13.61 -4.71
CA LEU A 147 10.59 14.82 -4.07
C LEU A 147 9.83 16.08 -4.50
N GLU A 148 9.59 16.23 -5.79
CA GLU A 148 8.90 17.40 -6.38
C GLU A 148 7.42 17.51 -5.94
N ARG A 149 6.74 16.37 -5.87
CA ARG A 149 5.32 16.32 -5.51
C ARG A 149 5.10 16.43 -4.00
N GLY A 150 6.06 16.03 -3.20
CA GLY A 150 6.01 16.11 -1.74
C GLY A 150 5.11 15.07 -1.10
N ILE A 151 4.52 15.44 0.02
CA ILE A 151 3.67 14.61 0.85
C ILE A 151 2.29 15.25 0.90
N LYS A 152 1.24 14.48 0.60
CA LYS A 152 -0.14 14.89 0.89
C LYS A 152 -0.66 14.10 2.07
N TYR A 153 -1.54 14.69 2.85
CA TYR A 153 -2.19 13.97 3.92
C TYR A 153 -3.65 14.41 4.09
N LYS A 154 -4.43 13.46 4.50
CA LYS A 154 -5.84 13.63 4.82
C LYS A 154 -6.03 13.55 6.33
N VAL A 155 -6.85 14.43 6.87
CA VAL A 155 -7.31 14.39 8.26
C VAL A 155 -8.75 13.91 8.26
N PHE A 156 -9.07 12.94 9.11
CA PHE A 156 -10.45 12.45 9.23
C PHE A 156 -11.40 13.56 9.67
N GLY A 157 -12.52 13.69 8.99
CA GLY A 157 -13.49 14.75 9.24
C GLY A 157 -13.18 16.09 8.56
N ASP A 158 -11.99 16.23 7.95
CA ASP A 158 -11.68 17.41 7.14
C ASP A 158 -12.13 17.20 5.69
N SER A 159 -12.70 18.25 5.10
CA SER A 159 -13.13 18.27 3.71
C SER A 159 -12.01 18.54 2.72
N GLN A 160 -10.82 18.92 3.20
CA GLN A 160 -9.68 19.27 2.37
C GLN A 160 -8.50 18.35 2.62
N ASN A 161 -7.74 18.09 1.55
CA ASN A 161 -6.45 17.43 1.65
C ASN A 161 -5.37 18.49 1.92
N HIS A 162 -4.42 18.14 2.75
CA HIS A 162 -3.28 18.98 3.09
C HIS A 162 -2.05 18.54 2.30
N GLN A 163 -1.12 19.47 2.09
CA GLN A 163 0.15 19.21 1.41
C GLN A 163 1.32 19.74 2.22
N MET A 164 2.44 19.03 2.16
CA MET A 164 3.69 19.35 2.84
C MET A 164 4.86 19.01 1.90
N SER A 165 5.86 19.90 1.83
CA SER A 165 7.13 19.58 1.15
C SER A 165 7.96 18.63 2.00
N TYR A 166 8.91 17.92 1.37
CA TYR A 166 9.87 17.11 2.11
C TYR A 166 10.78 17.96 3.01
N GLU A 167 11.11 19.18 2.60
CA GLU A 167 11.85 20.13 3.44
C GLU A 167 11.14 20.37 4.77
N LYS A 168 9.84 20.69 4.72
CA LYS A 168 9.03 20.86 5.93
C LYS A 168 8.92 19.57 6.74
N PHE A 169 8.79 18.44 6.08
CA PHE A 169 8.77 17.13 6.73
C PHE A 169 10.10 16.83 7.47
N PHE A 170 11.23 17.11 6.83
CA PHE A 170 12.54 16.96 7.47
C PHE A 170 12.75 17.94 8.64
N GLN A 171 12.23 19.17 8.52
CA GLN A 171 12.22 20.10 9.65
C GLN A 171 11.41 19.52 10.83
N MET A 172 10.22 18.95 10.58
CA MET A 172 9.44 18.29 11.64
C MET A 172 10.20 17.12 12.27
N ILE A 173 10.93 16.33 11.48
CA ILE A 173 11.78 15.25 12.03
C ILE A 173 12.84 15.83 12.98
N ARG A 174 13.50 16.94 12.64
CA ARG A 174 14.47 17.61 13.53
C ARG A 174 13.84 18.10 14.83
N GLU A 175 12.60 18.58 14.77
CA GLU A 175 11.86 19.03 15.95
C GLU A 175 11.44 17.84 16.83
N ILE A 176 11.02 16.73 16.23
CA ILE A 176 10.60 15.50 16.92
C ILE A 176 11.81 14.78 17.55
N PHE A 177 12.91 14.70 16.82
CA PHE A 177 14.14 14.01 17.21
C PHE A 177 15.27 15.05 17.41
N PRO A 178 15.25 15.82 18.50
CA PRO A 178 16.26 16.85 18.73
C PRO A 178 17.65 16.23 18.85
N ASP A 179 18.62 16.89 18.21
CA ASP A 179 20.03 16.53 18.18
C ASP A 179 20.59 16.29 19.58
N LYS A 180 20.76 15.04 19.93
CA LYS A 180 21.47 14.61 21.12
C LYS A 180 22.63 13.71 20.69
N GLY A 181 23.66 14.29 20.12
CA GLY A 181 24.99 13.72 19.85
C GLY A 181 25.15 12.25 19.44
N ASP A 182 24.30 11.35 19.88
CA ASP A 182 24.29 9.90 19.62
C ASP A 182 22.88 9.42 19.22
N CYS A 183 22.16 10.20 18.41
CA CYS A 183 20.81 9.85 17.96
C CYS A 183 20.86 8.75 16.90
N THR A 184 20.94 7.50 17.35
CA THR A 184 20.71 6.33 16.49
C THR A 184 19.25 5.88 16.60
N TYR A 185 18.80 5.10 15.63
CA TYR A 185 17.47 4.48 15.67
C TYR A 185 17.22 3.76 17.00
N GLU A 186 18.21 3.04 17.51
CA GLU A 186 18.16 2.30 18.76
C GLU A 186 17.94 3.18 19.98
N SER A 187 18.49 4.41 19.99
CA SER A 187 18.29 5.35 21.09
C SER A 187 16.85 5.84 21.22
N PHE A 188 16.08 5.83 20.13
CA PHE A 188 14.67 6.26 20.10
C PHE A 188 13.68 5.12 20.28
N TYR A 189 13.93 4.00 19.60
CA TYR A 189 12.97 2.90 19.55
C TYR A 189 13.38 1.70 20.41
N GLY A 190 14.59 1.72 20.98
CA GLY A 190 15.18 0.58 21.67
C GLY A 190 15.65 -0.51 20.68
N GLU A 191 16.46 -1.44 21.20
CA GLU A 191 16.71 -2.68 20.45
C GLU A 191 15.39 -3.43 20.33
N PRO A 192 15.09 -4.04 19.13
CA PRO A 192 13.96 -4.94 19.03
C PRO A 192 14.14 -6.00 20.12
N GLU A 193 13.15 -6.14 21.01
CA GLU A 193 13.17 -7.20 22.01
C GLU A 193 13.43 -8.51 21.30
N SER A 194 14.64 -9.03 21.44
CA SER A 194 14.95 -10.39 21.02
C SER A 194 13.93 -11.29 21.69
N PRO A 195 13.25 -12.19 20.98
CA PRO A 195 12.28 -13.07 21.60
C PRO A 195 13.02 -13.74 22.76
N SER A 196 12.59 -13.43 23.98
CA SER A 196 13.16 -14.00 25.19
C SER A 196 12.94 -15.51 25.12
N VAL A 197 13.96 -16.21 24.68
CA VAL A 197 14.05 -17.65 24.91
C VAL A 197 13.96 -17.82 26.41
N PRO A 198 12.96 -18.51 26.96
CA PRO A 198 12.93 -18.77 28.38
C PRO A 198 14.15 -19.60 28.72
N VAL A 199 15.16 -18.95 29.32
CA VAL A 199 16.28 -19.65 29.95
C VAL A 199 15.72 -20.30 31.19
N ASN A 200 15.20 -21.51 31.04
CA ASN A 200 15.04 -22.44 32.14
C ASN A 200 16.42 -22.87 32.60
N THR A 201 17.02 -22.07 33.47
CA THR A 201 18.16 -22.51 34.27
C THR A 201 17.59 -22.95 35.61
N PRO A 202 17.52 -24.24 35.92
CA PRO A 202 17.34 -24.64 37.29
C PRO A 202 18.67 -24.45 38.00
N CYS A 203 18.74 -23.51 38.95
CA CYS A 203 19.73 -23.56 40.01
C CYS A 203 19.52 -24.87 40.78
N GLY A 204 20.38 -25.83 40.52
CA GLY A 204 20.45 -27.07 41.26
C GLY A 204 21.70 -27.09 42.08
N ASP A 205 21.48 -27.11 43.39
CA ASP A 205 22.49 -27.41 44.39
C ASP A 205 23.14 -28.78 44.15
N VAL A 206 24.45 -28.82 44.32
CA VAL A 206 25.26 -30.02 44.36
C VAL A 206 25.09 -30.69 45.70
N SER A 207 24.59 -31.94 45.74
CA SER A 207 25.09 -32.93 46.72
C SER A 207 24.76 -34.38 46.31
N ALA A 208 25.82 -35.08 46.05
CA ALA A 208 26.21 -36.50 46.33
C ALA A 208 25.23 -37.66 46.19
N ALA A 209 25.72 -38.61 45.38
CA ALA A 209 25.72 -40.06 45.55
C ALA A 209 24.45 -40.90 45.34
N GLY A 210 24.61 -41.91 44.49
CA GLY A 210 23.83 -43.17 44.62
C GLY A 210 23.31 -43.76 43.32
N GLU A 211 24.12 -44.59 42.66
CA GLU A 211 23.92 -45.94 42.07
C GLU A 211 22.53 -46.37 41.48
N GLN A 212 22.66 -46.79 40.28
CA GLN A 212 22.13 -48.03 39.64
C GLN A 212 20.65 -48.14 39.17
N ALA A 213 20.55 -48.43 37.92
CA ALA A 213 19.92 -49.58 37.28
C ALA A 213 18.82 -49.29 36.26
N SER A 214 19.21 -49.59 35.03
CA SER A 214 18.50 -50.30 33.96
C SER A 214 16.96 -50.34 33.97
N LYS A 215 16.37 -49.86 32.90
CA LYS A 215 15.53 -50.64 31.95
C LYS A 215 14.88 -49.75 30.90
N GLU A 216 15.20 -50.00 29.67
CA GLU A 216 14.36 -49.89 28.48
C GLU A 216 13.54 -51.19 28.36
N PRO A 217 12.59 -51.31 27.41
CA PRO A 217 11.69 -50.38 26.73
C PRO A 217 10.21 -50.83 26.84
N GLU A 218 9.28 -50.00 26.47
CA GLU A 218 8.03 -50.52 25.87
C GLU A 218 7.37 -49.51 24.92
N LYS A 219 7.18 -50.05 23.74
CA LYS A 219 6.53 -49.54 22.54
C LYS A 219 5.04 -49.72 22.67
N VAL A 220 4.23 -48.67 22.47
CA VAL A 220 2.84 -48.86 22.10
C VAL A 220 2.50 -47.86 20.98
N GLU A 221 2.04 -48.45 19.92
CA GLU A 221 1.47 -47.87 18.71
C GLU A 221 0.04 -47.40 18.92
N ASN A 222 -0.37 -46.57 17.93
CA ASN A 222 -1.77 -46.29 17.51
C ASN A 222 -2.47 -45.14 18.24
N ASP A 223 -3.25 -44.34 17.58
CA ASP A 223 -3.90 -44.30 16.26
C ASP A 223 -4.36 -42.86 15.94
N THR A 224 -4.24 -42.45 14.67
CA THR A 224 -5.23 -41.91 13.74
C THR A 224 -6.09 -40.67 14.08
N GLU A 225 -6.10 -39.77 13.08
CA GLU A 225 -7.12 -38.78 12.67
C GLU A 225 -7.04 -37.40 13.34
N ALA A 226 -7.02 -36.29 12.63
CA ALA A 226 -7.59 -35.92 11.35
C ALA A 226 -6.85 -34.69 10.79
N ALA A 227 -6.52 -34.74 9.52
CA ALA A 227 -6.08 -33.61 8.74
C ALA A 227 -7.25 -32.63 8.49
N GLY A 228 -7.09 -31.40 8.93
CA GLY A 228 -7.88 -30.27 8.43
C GLY A 228 -7.30 -29.75 7.13
N PRO A 229 -8.10 -29.33 6.16
CA PRO A 229 -7.65 -29.02 4.81
C PRO A 229 -6.81 -27.74 4.78
N ALA A 230 -5.65 -27.85 4.11
CA ALA A 230 -4.87 -26.71 3.70
C ALA A 230 -5.71 -25.79 2.80
N GLU A 231 -5.83 -24.52 3.16
CA GLU A 231 -6.32 -23.49 2.28
C GLU A 231 -5.34 -23.39 1.09
N GLN A 232 -5.80 -23.85 -0.05
CA GLN A 232 -5.15 -23.63 -1.32
C GLN A 232 -5.41 -22.18 -1.73
N ASP A 233 -4.33 -21.45 -1.95
CA ASP A 233 -4.39 -20.17 -2.67
C ASP A 233 -5.11 -20.36 -4.01
N PRO A 234 -6.05 -19.48 -4.38
CA PRO A 234 -6.68 -19.55 -5.68
C PRO A 234 -5.63 -19.34 -6.77
N PRO A 235 -5.70 -20.09 -7.87
CA PRO A 235 -4.76 -19.94 -8.98
C PRO A 235 -4.83 -18.51 -9.52
N SER A 236 -3.65 -17.96 -9.81
CA SER A 236 -3.43 -16.73 -10.56
C SER A 236 -4.28 -16.78 -11.82
N GLU A 237 -5.33 -15.97 -11.91
CA GLU A 237 -6.10 -15.81 -13.15
C GLU A 237 -5.15 -15.22 -14.20
N GLU A 238 -4.77 -16.03 -15.16
CA GLU A 238 -4.15 -15.57 -16.40
C GLU A 238 -5.10 -14.59 -17.07
N GLU A 239 -4.63 -13.39 -17.39
CA GLU A 239 -5.37 -12.40 -18.16
C GLU A 239 -5.82 -13.04 -19.48
N PRO A 240 -7.10 -12.96 -19.86
CA PRO A 240 -7.57 -13.48 -21.12
C PRO A 240 -6.87 -12.72 -22.26
N GLN A 241 -6.06 -13.41 -23.04
CA GLN A 241 -5.54 -12.91 -24.29
C GLN A 241 -6.71 -12.62 -25.22
N ILE A 242 -6.87 -11.38 -25.62
CA ILE A 242 -7.89 -10.94 -26.58
C ILE A 242 -7.46 -11.44 -27.96
N PRO A 243 -8.20 -12.36 -28.61
CA PRO A 243 -7.89 -12.77 -29.98
C PRO A 243 -8.23 -11.63 -30.93
N GLY A 244 -7.24 -11.04 -31.58
CA GLY A 244 -7.47 -10.10 -32.67
C GLY A 244 -6.69 -8.80 -32.64
N GLN A 245 -5.69 -8.59 -31.77
CA GLN A 245 -4.75 -7.51 -31.96
C GLN A 245 -3.87 -7.79 -33.19
N LYS A 246 -4.31 -7.28 -34.35
CA LYS A 246 -3.43 -7.07 -35.49
C LYS A 246 -2.50 -5.92 -35.13
N GLU A 247 -1.19 -6.16 -35.19
CA GLU A 247 -0.17 -5.13 -35.20
C GLU A 247 -0.51 -4.10 -36.28
N ILE A 248 -0.67 -2.85 -35.88
CA ILE A 248 -0.84 -1.73 -36.80
C ILE A 248 0.57 -1.34 -37.22
N GLU A 249 1.12 -2.05 -38.20
CA GLU A 249 2.22 -1.57 -39.00
C GLU A 249 1.66 -0.71 -40.14
N ASP A 250 2.31 0.43 -40.34
CA ASP A 250 2.28 1.32 -41.51
C ASP A 250 0.96 2.07 -41.82
N TYR A 251 0.88 3.30 -41.30
CA TYR A 251 0.24 4.37 -42.05
C TYR A 251 1.32 5.23 -42.75
N PRO A 252 1.28 5.39 -44.08
CA PRO A 252 2.17 6.30 -44.79
C PRO A 252 1.83 7.75 -44.45
N GLU A 253 2.88 8.55 -44.17
CA GLU A 253 2.78 10.00 -44.08
C GLU A 253 2.18 10.57 -45.39
N VAL A 254 1.07 11.28 -45.23
CA VAL A 254 0.53 12.11 -46.33
C VAL A 254 1.00 13.53 -46.11
N LEU A 255 1.78 14.02 -47.08
CA LEU A 255 2.28 15.40 -47.29
C LEU A 255 1.14 16.44 -47.29
#